data_c39976841e9ee06b217df3c22f42b64e
#
_entry.id   c39976841e9ee06b217df3c22f42b64e
#
_cell.length_a   1.000
_cell.length_b   1.000
_cell.length_c   1.000
_cell.angle_alpha   90.00
_cell.angle_beta   90.00
_cell.angle_gamma   90.00
#
_symmetry.space_group_name_H-M   'P 1'
#
loop_
_entity.id
_entity.type
_entity.pdbx_description
1 polymer ?
#
loop_
_entity_poly.entity_id
_entity_poly.type
_entity_poly.pdbx_seq_one_letter_code
_entity_poly.pdbx_strand_id
1 'polypeptide(L)'
;MRRRAVKALIALFPLLLALPVHADWQLDPSQSRVQASITQLNGEAPQTHHHQVRDLQGDISSDGTLRLPLKLSQTDVLERFGELPPWIGLLANTTLVTLEAQMPPERLDGLDIGESLVETLTFSVQSDMVNQQESVPLRFTREGLNEIRVTHAEPMAMDGRALMANTTVRTVMSLLGYQEIDEHVPVTLNALLVNR
;
A
#
# COMPACT_ATOMS: atom_id res chain seq x y z
N MET A 1 78.82 20.78 -5.03
CA MET A 1 77.72 20.13 -5.76
C MET A 1 76.68 19.67 -4.79
N ARG A 2 75.54 20.36 -4.65
CA ARG A 2 74.46 20.03 -3.71
C ARG A 2 73.20 19.66 -4.54
N ARG A 3 72.80 18.38 -4.51
CA ARG A 3 71.59 17.92 -5.12
C ARG A 3 70.41 18.20 -4.15
N ARG A 4 69.47 19.07 -4.50
CA ARG A 4 68.26 19.30 -3.81
C ARG A 4 67.22 18.29 -4.31
N ALA A 5 66.80 17.38 -3.43
CA ALA A 5 65.69 16.48 -3.68
C ALA A 5 64.36 17.24 -3.42
N VAL A 6 63.57 17.39 -4.45
CA VAL A 6 62.21 17.93 -4.36
C VAL A 6 61.32 16.77 -3.94
N LYS A 7 60.81 16.85 -2.70
CA LYS A 7 59.77 15.91 -2.21
C LYS A 7 58.44 16.39 -2.79
N ALA A 8 57.93 15.68 -3.80
CA ALA A 8 56.58 15.86 -4.28
C ALA A 8 55.63 15.26 -3.25
N LEU A 9 54.91 16.11 -2.51
CA LEU A 9 53.82 15.72 -1.60
C LEU A 9 52.58 15.48 -2.46
N ILE A 10 52.30 14.22 -2.80
CA ILE A 10 51.04 13.83 -3.42
C ILE A 10 50.00 13.81 -2.31
N ALA A 11 49.22 14.87 -2.25
CA ALA A 11 48.00 14.91 -1.42
C ALA A 11 46.98 13.97 -2.08
N LEU A 12 46.86 12.78 -1.51
CA LEU A 12 45.80 11.82 -1.84
C LEU A 12 44.50 12.38 -1.26
N PHE A 13 43.72 13.08 -2.07
CA PHE A 13 42.37 13.51 -1.75
C PHE A 13 41.49 12.27 -1.81
N PRO A 14 40.94 11.76 -0.69
CA PRO A 14 39.96 10.70 -0.78
C PRO A 14 38.71 11.29 -1.45
N LEU A 15 38.48 10.92 -2.69
CA LEU A 15 37.21 11.16 -3.38
C LEU A 15 36.19 10.31 -2.64
N LEU A 16 35.51 10.90 -1.65
CA LEU A 16 34.32 10.35 -1.03
C LEU A 16 33.29 10.24 -2.16
N LEU A 17 33.21 9.09 -2.78
CA LEU A 17 32.09 8.68 -3.59
C LEU A 17 30.89 8.64 -2.64
N ALA A 18 30.15 9.75 -2.54
CA ALA A 18 28.83 9.75 -1.95
C ALA A 18 27.97 8.83 -2.84
N LEU A 19 27.85 7.57 -2.43
CA LEU A 19 26.86 6.69 -3.02
C LEU A 19 25.51 7.35 -2.74
N PRO A 20 24.64 7.47 -3.75
CA PRO A 20 23.29 7.93 -3.49
C PRO A 20 22.68 6.97 -2.47
N VAL A 21 22.42 7.45 -1.27
CA VAL A 21 21.60 6.75 -0.31
C VAL A 21 20.20 6.90 -0.85
N HIS A 22 19.72 5.88 -1.54
CA HIS A 22 18.31 5.82 -1.89
C HIS A 22 17.54 5.59 -0.61
N ALA A 23 16.59 6.46 -0.36
CA ALA A 23 15.68 6.33 0.75
C ALA A 23 14.81 5.09 0.54
N ASP A 24 14.85 4.13 1.47
CA ASP A 24 13.96 2.98 1.45
C ASP A 24 12.65 3.38 2.13
N TRP A 25 11.68 3.78 1.32
CA TRP A 25 10.35 4.10 1.80
C TRP A 25 9.57 2.84 2.13
N GLN A 26 9.06 2.73 3.35
CA GLN A 26 8.26 1.61 3.83
C GLN A 26 6.96 2.11 4.42
N LEU A 27 5.89 1.32 4.29
CA LEU A 27 4.64 1.59 5.00
C LEU A 27 4.82 1.37 6.49
N ASP A 28 4.35 2.33 7.30
CA ASP A 28 4.17 2.14 8.74
C ASP A 28 2.88 1.35 8.96
N PRO A 29 2.93 0.07 9.41
CA PRO A 29 1.75 -0.74 9.55
C PRO A 29 0.73 -0.16 10.54
N SER A 30 1.21 0.47 11.62
CA SER A 30 0.35 1.03 12.67
C SER A 30 -0.49 2.22 12.20
N GLN A 31 -0.06 2.88 11.11
CA GLN A 31 -0.70 4.08 10.56
C GLN A 31 -1.21 3.91 9.13
N SER A 32 -1.21 2.66 8.62
CA SER A 32 -1.61 2.37 7.24
C SER A 32 -2.80 1.42 7.19
N ARG A 33 -3.91 1.91 6.60
CA ARG A 33 -5.17 1.16 6.49
C ARG A 33 -5.95 1.57 5.26
N VAL A 34 -6.77 0.64 4.79
CA VAL A 34 -7.83 0.87 3.81
C VAL A 34 -9.18 0.58 4.48
N GLN A 35 -10.18 1.40 4.23
CA GLN A 35 -11.56 1.17 4.66
C GLN A 35 -12.47 1.06 3.45
N ALA A 36 -13.44 0.15 3.50
CA ALA A 36 -14.52 0.02 2.54
C ALA A 36 -15.85 0.12 3.25
N SER A 37 -16.80 0.85 2.65
CA SER A 37 -18.18 0.98 3.17
C SER A 37 -19.10 0.14 2.29
N ILE A 38 -19.53 -1.02 2.80
CA ILE A 38 -20.36 -1.96 2.07
C ILE A 38 -21.80 -1.79 2.51
N THR A 39 -22.69 -1.42 1.58
CA THR A 39 -24.13 -1.34 1.82
C THR A 39 -24.76 -2.65 1.37
N GLN A 40 -25.32 -3.38 2.32
CA GLN A 40 -26.08 -4.59 2.11
C GLN A 40 -27.51 -4.26 1.68
N LEU A 41 -28.01 -4.89 0.63
CA LEU A 41 -29.34 -4.64 0.06
C LEU A 41 -30.36 -5.72 0.43
N ASN A 42 -29.92 -6.89 0.89
CA ASN A 42 -30.80 -8.00 1.30
C ASN A 42 -31.33 -7.78 2.72
N GLY A 43 -32.46 -7.13 2.84
CA GLY A 43 -33.10 -6.86 4.13
C GLY A 43 -34.28 -5.93 3.95
N GLU A 44 -34.99 -5.60 5.06
CA GLU A 44 -36.11 -4.65 5.05
C GLU A 44 -35.66 -3.23 4.71
N ALA A 45 -34.42 -2.89 5.05
CA ALA A 45 -33.79 -1.62 4.71
C ALA A 45 -32.27 -1.84 4.41
N PRO A 46 -31.68 -1.02 3.51
CA PRO A 46 -30.25 -1.04 3.27
C PRO A 46 -29.47 -0.78 4.56
N GLN A 47 -28.42 -1.57 4.80
CA GLN A 47 -27.53 -1.41 5.96
C GLN A 47 -26.09 -1.24 5.50
N THR A 48 -25.43 -0.18 5.97
CA THR A 48 -24.02 0.07 5.65
C THR A 48 -23.11 -0.42 6.77
N HIS A 49 -22.14 -1.22 6.39
CA HIS A 49 -21.09 -1.75 7.26
C HIS A 49 -19.74 -1.23 6.81
N HIS A 50 -18.89 -0.90 7.79
CA HIS A 50 -17.53 -0.47 7.52
C HIS A 50 -16.58 -1.63 7.78
N HIS A 51 -15.78 -1.94 6.76
CA HIS A 51 -14.72 -2.93 6.81
C HIS A 51 -13.37 -2.27 6.64
N GLN A 52 -12.35 -2.84 7.25
CA GLN A 52 -11.00 -2.31 7.14
C GLN A 52 -9.95 -3.40 6.96
N VAL A 53 -8.95 -3.06 6.17
CA VAL A 53 -7.68 -3.76 6.10
C VAL A 53 -6.67 -2.90 6.83
N ARG A 54 -6.10 -3.43 7.92
CA ARG A 54 -5.16 -2.75 8.82
C ARG A 54 -3.76 -3.32 8.65
N ASP A 55 -2.81 -2.68 9.30
CA ASP A 55 -1.43 -3.15 9.37
C ASP A 55 -0.83 -3.42 7.99
N LEU A 56 -1.10 -2.50 7.05
CA LEU A 56 -0.59 -2.60 5.69
C LEU A 56 0.94 -2.57 5.72
N GLN A 57 1.55 -3.60 5.18
CA GLN A 57 3.00 -3.74 5.06
C GLN A 57 3.38 -3.68 3.60
N GLY A 58 4.38 -2.88 3.28
CA GLY A 58 4.88 -2.73 1.92
C GLY A 58 6.09 -1.84 1.89
N ASP A 59 6.85 -1.94 0.83
CA ASP A 59 8.07 -1.18 0.60
C ASP A 59 8.12 -0.65 -0.83
N ILE A 60 8.84 0.43 -1.02
CA ILE A 60 9.21 0.95 -2.34
C ILE A 60 10.69 0.65 -2.51
N SER A 61 10.99 -0.29 -3.39
CA SER A 61 12.37 -0.65 -3.73
C SER A 61 13.09 0.48 -4.47
N SER A 62 14.42 0.39 -4.56
CA SER A 62 15.25 1.41 -5.21
C SER A 62 14.94 1.63 -6.69
N ASP A 63 14.30 0.66 -7.36
CA ASP A 63 13.81 0.78 -8.74
C ASP A 63 12.40 1.42 -8.82
N GLY A 64 11.83 1.84 -7.69
CA GLY A 64 10.50 2.45 -7.60
C GLY A 64 9.35 1.46 -7.57
N THR A 65 9.60 0.16 -7.44
CA THR A 65 8.53 -0.82 -7.34
C THR A 65 7.94 -0.82 -5.93
N LEU A 66 6.71 -0.37 -5.80
CA LEU A 66 5.90 -0.54 -4.59
C LEU A 66 5.31 -1.95 -4.60
N ARG A 67 5.50 -2.70 -3.51
CA ARG A 67 4.89 -4.01 -3.27
C ARG A 67 4.09 -4.00 -1.99
N LEU A 68 2.83 -4.44 -2.09
CA LEU A 68 1.88 -4.47 -0.98
C LEU A 68 1.19 -5.84 -0.92
N PRO A 69 1.74 -6.80 -0.15
CA PRO A 69 1.08 -8.09 0.09
C PRO A 69 -0.10 -7.90 1.06
N LEU A 70 -1.28 -8.37 0.69
CA LEU A 70 -2.48 -8.34 1.51
C LEU A 70 -2.80 -9.73 2.03
N LYS A 71 -3.02 -9.84 3.35
CA LYS A 71 -3.34 -11.07 4.06
C LYS A 71 -4.74 -11.01 4.65
N LEU A 72 -5.38 -12.16 4.80
CA LEU A 72 -6.69 -12.24 5.45
C LEU A 72 -6.64 -11.77 6.91
N SER A 73 -5.52 -12.03 7.62
CA SER A 73 -5.32 -11.58 9.01
C SER A 73 -5.32 -10.06 9.20
N GLN A 74 -5.11 -9.29 8.13
CA GLN A 74 -5.13 -7.83 8.16
C GLN A 74 -6.56 -7.27 8.07
N THR A 75 -7.55 -8.12 7.74
CA THR A 75 -8.95 -7.71 7.60
C THR A 75 -9.69 -7.88 8.92
N ASP A 76 -10.68 -7.03 9.17
CA ASP A 76 -11.62 -7.17 10.31
C ASP A 76 -12.63 -8.31 10.13
N VAL A 77 -12.60 -8.96 8.96
CA VAL A 77 -13.47 -10.08 8.63
C VAL A 77 -13.31 -11.21 9.65
N LEU A 78 -12.07 -11.53 10.03
CA LEU A 78 -11.79 -12.61 10.97
C LEU A 78 -12.33 -12.33 12.38
N GLU A 79 -12.42 -11.08 12.80
CA GLU A 79 -12.91 -10.68 14.11
C GLU A 79 -14.39 -11.03 14.30
N ARG A 80 -15.15 -11.17 13.20
CA ARG A 80 -16.58 -11.45 13.21
C ARG A 80 -16.91 -12.93 13.39
N PHE A 81 -15.94 -13.81 13.17
CA PHE A 81 -16.18 -15.26 13.24
C PHE A 81 -15.98 -15.87 14.65
N GLY A 82 -15.53 -15.09 15.64
CA GLY A 82 -15.23 -15.61 16.97
C GLY A 82 -14.12 -16.66 16.93
N GLU A 83 -14.38 -17.89 17.40
CA GLU A 83 -13.42 -18.99 17.26
C GLU A 83 -13.35 -19.43 15.79
N LEU A 84 -12.17 -19.20 15.19
CA LEU A 84 -11.95 -19.56 13.78
C LEU A 84 -11.82 -21.07 13.61
N PRO A 85 -12.52 -21.68 12.65
CA PRO A 85 -12.23 -23.05 12.26
C PRO A 85 -10.73 -23.20 11.91
N PRO A 86 -10.09 -24.35 12.25
CA PRO A 86 -8.65 -24.53 12.06
C PRO A 86 -8.16 -24.25 10.63
N TRP A 87 -8.97 -24.54 9.62
CA TRP A 87 -8.63 -24.31 8.21
C TRP A 87 -8.62 -22.80 7.85
N ILE A 88 -9.45 -21.96 8.48
CA ILE A 88 -9.41 -20.50 8.31
C ILE A 88 -8.15 -19.95 9.00
N GLY A 89 -7.79 -20.49 10.18
CA GLY A 89 -6.56 -20.08 10.87
C GLY A 89 -5.30 -20.32 10.03
N LEU A 90 -5.26 -21.39 9.26
CA LEU A 90 -4.15 -21.67 8.32
C LEU A 90 -4.09 -20.64 7.17
N LEU A 91 -5.26 -20.18 6.69
CA LEU A 91 -5.35 -19.19 5.61
C LEU A 91 -5.10 -17.76 6.09
N ALA A 92 -5.26 -17.49 7.39
CA ALA A 92 -5.16 -16.12 7.93
C ALA A 92 -3.86 -15.41 7.55
N ASN A 93 -2.73 -16.11 7.58
CA ASN A 93 -1.40 -15.59 7.27
C ASN A 93 -0.98 -15.77 5.82
N THR A 94 -1.82 -16.39 4.98
CA THR A 94 -1.53 -16.55 3.56
C THR A 94 -1.74 -15.20 2.86
N THR A 95 -0.81 -14.85 1.97
CA THR A 95 -1.00 -13.69 1.08
C THR A 95 -2.10 -14.01 0.08
N LEU A 96 -3.19 -13.26 0.17
CA LEU A 96 -4.35 -13.42 -0.73
C LEU A 96 -4.09 -12.79 -2.09
N VAL A 97 -3.43 -11.64 -2.07
CA VAL A 97 -3.11 -10.84 -3.25
C VAL A 97 -1.90 -9.97 -2.97
N THR A 98 -1.10 -9.75 -3.99
CA THR A 98 -0.03 -8.74 -3.96
C THR A 98 -0.40 -7.63 -4.94
N LEU A 99 -0.41 -6.39 -4.45
CA LEU A 99 -0.55 -5.21 -5.28
C LEU A 99 0.84 -4.69 -5.61
N GLU A 100 1.10 -4.44 -6.88
CA GLU A 100 2.35 -3.83 -7.35
C GLU A 100 2.07 -2.57 -8.15
N ALA A 101 2.85 -1.53 -7.93
CA ALA A 101 2.80 -0.28 -8.70
C ALA A 101 4.21 0.31 -8.84
N GLN A 102 4.38 1.19 -9.83
CA GLN A 102 5.62 1.94 -10.02
C GLN A 102 5.47 3.34 -9.43
N MET A 103 6.36 3.68 -8.50
CA MET A 103 6.47 5.01 -7.89
C MET A 103 7.94 5.42 -7.80
N PRO A 104 8.44 6.28 -8.71
CA PRO A 104 9.83 6.72 -8.69
C PRO A 104 10.17 7.39 -7.35
N PRO A 105 11.16 6.87 -6.58
CA PRO A 105 11.48 7.39 -5.24
C PRO A 105 11.90 8.86 -5.28
N GLU A 106 12.54 9.32 -6.34
CA GLU A 106 13.02 10.70 -6.50
C GLU A 106 11.88 11.71 -6.44
N ARG A 107 10.65 11.31 -6.82
CA ARG A 107 9.47 12.17 -6.73
C ARG A 107 9.01 12.39 -5.30
N LEU A 108 9.24 11.40 -4.44
CA LEU A 108 8.95 11.47 -3.00
C LEU A 108 10.05 12.26 -2.27
N ASP A 109 11.30 12.00 -2.63
CA ASP A 109 12.46 12.64 -2.00
C ASP A 109 12.51 14.15 -2.29
N GLY A 110 12.02 14.55 -3.46
CA GLY A 110 11.98 15.96 -3.91
C GLY A 110 10.89 16.80 -3.27
N LEU A 111 9.97 16.23 -2.46
CA LEU A 111 8.92 17.01 -1.80
C LEU A 111 9.47 17.78 -0.59
N ASP A 112 9.10 19.06 -0.46
CA ASP A 112 9.33 19.84 0.75
C ASP A 112 8.29 19.50 1.85
N ILE A 113 8.64 19.72 3.12
CA ILE A 113 7.70 19.52 4.24
C ILE A 113 6.49 20.42 4.06
N GLY A 114 5.29 19.83 4.09
CA GLY A 114 4.02 20.49 3.82
C GLY A 114 3.62 20.49 2.34
N GLU A 115 4.50 20.09 1.44
CA GLU A 115 4.19 19.96 0.02
C GLU A 115 3.42 18.67 -0.27
N SER A 116 2.61 18.71 -1.33
CA SER A 116 1.84 17.55 -1.81
C SER A 116 2.05 17.32 -3.29
N LEU A 117 2.14 16.05 -3.66
CA LEU A 117 2.17 15.56 -5.04
C LEU A 117 0.94 14.69 -5.28
N VAL A 118 0.28 14.87 -6.42
CA VAL A 118 -0.74 13.92 -6.90
C VAL A 118 -0.14 13.11 -8.03
N GLU A 119 -0.19 11.80 -7.88
CA GLU A 119 0.32 10.84 -8.86
C GLU A 119 -0.71 9.74 -9.09
N THR A 120 -0.95 9.37 -10.35
CA THR A 120 -1.80 8.22 -10.68
C THR A 120 -0.94 6.97 -10.76
N LEU A 121 -1.10 6.07 -9.79
CA LEU A 121 -0.41 4.79 -9.80
C LEU A 121 -1.31 3.73 -10.44
N THR A 122 -0.73 2.96 -11.36
CA THR A 122 -1.40 1.78 -11.92
C THR A 122 -0.99 0.56 -11.11
N PHE A 123 -1.93 0.06 -10.32
CA PHE A 123 -1.72 -1.15 -9.53
C PHE A 123 -2.00 -2.39 -10.38
N SER A 124 -1.06 -3.30 -10.40
CA SER A 124 -1.25 -4.66 -10.90
C SER A 124 -1.62 -5.56 -9.73
N VAL A 125 -2.75 -6.25 -9.86
CA VAL A 125 -3.22 -7.23 -8.88
C VAL A 125 -2.68 -8.59 -9.29
N GLN A 126 -1.75 -9.14 -8.52
CA GLN A 126 -1.20 -10.47 -8.76
C GLN A 126 -1.84 -11.47 -7.78
N SER A 127 -2.62 -12.38 -8.31
CA SER A 127 -3.11 -13.57 -7.61
C SER A 127 -3.14 -14.74 -8.57
N ASP A 128 -3.23 -15.95 -8.04
CA ASP A 128 -3.30 -17.19 -8.86
C ASP A 128 -4.50 -17.21 -9.82
N MET A 129 -5.49 -16.33 -9.65
CA MET A 129 -6.74 -16.33 -10.37
C MET A 129 -7.09 -15.03 -11.10
N VAL A 130 -6.40 -13.92 -10.81
CA VAL A 130 -6.75 -12.60 -11.36
C VAL A 130 -5.48 -11.83 -11.70
N ASN A 131 -5.39 -11.40 -12.94
CA ASN A 131 -4.41 -10.41 -13.39
C ASN A 131 -5.19 -9.19 -13.87
N GLN A 132 -5.37 -8.20 -13.00
CA GLN A 132 -6.13 -6.98 -13.27
C GLN A 132 -5.26 -5.77 -12.98
N GLN A 133 -5.45 -4.72 -13.75
CA GLN A 133 -4.80 -3.43 -13.52
C GLN A 133 -5.85 -2.38 -13.19
N GLU A 134 -5.55 -1.55 -12.19
CA GLU A 134 -6.40 -0.46 -11.75
C GLU A 134 -5.56 0.80 -11.54
N SER A 135 -5.99 1.92 -12.11
CA SER A 135 -5.29 3.20 -11.98
C SER A 135 -5.95 4.05 -10.90
N VAL A 136 -5.18 4.40 -9.87
CA VAL A 136 -5.66 5.12 -8.69
C VAL A 136 -4.89 6.42 -8.52
N PRO A 137 -5.56 7.59 -8.55
CA PRO A 137 -4.94 8.87 -8.24
C PRO A 137 -4.72 9.00 -6.73
N LEU A 138 -3.46 9.05 -6.32
CA LEU A 138 -3.04 9.17 -4.94
C LEU A 138 -2.39 10.53 -4.67
N ARG A 139 -2.62 11.04 -3.47
CA ARG A 139 -1.97 12.24 -2.94
C ARG A 139 -0.91 11.84 -1.93
N PHE A 140 0.29 12.30 -2.16
CA PHE A 140 1.45 12.15 -1.29
C PHE A 140 1.72 13.52 -0.64
N THR A 141 1.66 13.61 0.67
CA THR A 141 1.92 14.84 1.43
C THR A 141 3.08 14.62 2.37
N ARG A 142 4.16 15.40 2.25
CA ARG A 142 5.28 15.28 3.17
C ARG A 142 4.95 15.93 4.50
N GLU A 143 4.79 15.12 5.55
CA GLU A 143 4.45 15.56 6.90
C GLU A 143 5.70 15.83 7.76
N GLY A 144 6.82 15.17 7.43
CA GLY A 144 8.08 15.30 8.17
C GLY A 144 9.29 14.96 7.31
N LEU A 145 10.48 15.01 7.92
CA LEU A 145 11.74 14.70 7.21
C LEU A 145 11.71 13.30 6.60
N ASN A 146 11.15 12.34 7.35
CA ASN A 146 11.11 10.93 6.98
C ASN A 146 9.68 10.40 6.90
N GLU A 147 8.68 11.25 6.66
CA GLU A 147 7.26 10.88 6.72
C GLU A 147 6.48 11.47 5.55
N ILE A 148 5.78 10.62 4.82
CA ILE A 148 4.87 11.00 3.73
C ILE A 148 3.51 10.33 3.96
N ARG A 149 2.48 11.16 4.13
CA ARG A 149 1.08 10.70 4.18
C ARG A 149 0.58 10.42 2.78
N VAL A 150 -0.05 9.25 2.62
CA VAL A 150 -0.66 8.82 1.35
C VAL A 150 -2.16 8.71 1.54
N THR A 151 -2.91 9.42 0.70
CA THR A 151 -4.37 9.37 0.66
C THR A 151 -4.83 9.28 -0.79
N HIS A 152 -6.08 8.94 -1.04
CA HIS A 152 -6.64 9.10 -2.39
C HIS A 152 -6.81 10.59 -2.72
N ALA A 153 -6.53 10.98 -3.97
CA ALA A 153 -6.65 12.37 -4.42
C ALA A 153 -8.10 12.76 -4.74
N GLU A 154 -8.93 11.77 -5.13
CA GLU A 154 -10.33 11.90 -5.49
C GLU A 154 -11.15 10.82 -4.78
N PRO A 155 -12.47 10.99 -4.57
CA PRO A 155 -13.32 9.95 -4.03
C PRO A 155 -13.18 8.66 -4.83
N MET A 156 -12.89 7.56 -4.16
CA MET A 156 -12.68 6.25 -4.78
C MET A 156 -13.81 5.30 -4.39
N ALA A 157 -14.28 4.52 -5.34
CA ALA A 157 -15.23 3.45 -5.10
C ALA A 157 -14.92 2.24 -5.97
N MET A 158 -15.17 1.05 -5.43
CA MET A 158 -15.12 -0.20 -6.18
C MET A 158 -16.52 -0.53 -6.72
N ASP A 159 -16.55 -1.23 -7.87
CA ASP A 159 -17.79 -1.78 -8.41
C ASP A 159 -18.21 -3.03 -7.61
N GLY A 160 -19.29 -2.91 -6.83
CA GLY A 160 -19.83 -4.00 -6.01
C GLY A 160 -20.29 -5.20 -6.85
N ARG A 161 -20.76 -4.99 -8.09
CA ARG A 161 -21.13 -6.09 -9.00
C ARG A 161 -19.88 -6.88 -9.41
N ALA A 162 -18.80 -6.18 -9.77
CA ALA A 162 -17.53 -6.82 -10.11
C ALA A 162 -16.95 -7.60 -8.92
N LEU A 163 -17.05 -7.05 -7.69
CA LEU A 163 -16.67 -7.75 -6.46
C LEU A 163 -17.47 -9.05 -6.29
N MET A 164 -18.80 -8.99 -6.44
CA MET A 164 -19.68 -10.16 -6.28
C MET A 164 -19.58 -11.15 -7.45
N ALA A 165 -19.07 -10.74 -8.60
CA ALA A 165 -18.78 -11.64 -9.72
C ALA A 165 -17.56 -12.53 -9.44
N ASN A 166 -16.60 -12.07 -8.62
CA ASN A 166 -15.46 -12.88 -8.20
C ASN A 166 -15.91 -13.94 -7.19
N THR A 167 -15.69 -15.21 -7.52
CA THR A 167 -16.17 -16.35 -6.70
C THR A 167 -15.57 -16.35 -5.29
N THR A 168 -14.28 -16.02 -5.14
CA THR A 168 -13.61 -16.00 -3.82
C THR A 168 -14.16 -14.86 -2.96
N VAL A 169 -14.25 -13.65 -3.53
CA VAL A 169 -14.82 -12.48 -2.84
C VAL A 169 -16.28 -12.77 -2.45
N ARG A 170 -17.08 -13.28 -3.38
CA ARG A 170 -18.49 -13.63 -3.11
C ARG A 170 -18.62 -14.66 -1.99
N THR A 171 -17.73 -15.65 -1.93
CA THR A 171 -17.75 -16.66 -0.85
C THR A 171 -17.49 -15.99 0.51
N VAL A 172 -16.47 -15.14 0.60
CA VAL A 172 -16.17 -14.38 1.83
C VAL A 172 -17.35 -13.48 2.21
N MET A 173 -17.91 -12.75 1.25
CA MET A 173 -19.07 -11.87 1.46
C MET A 173 -20.30 -12.65 1.95
N SER A 174 -20.56 -13.83 1.35
CA SER A 174 -21.67 -14.70 1.80
C SER A 174 -21.48 -15.23 3.21
N LEU A 175 -20.25 -15.57 3.61
CA LEU A 175 -19.93 -15.96 4.99
C LEU A 175 -20.16 -14.81 5.98
N LEU A 176 -19.98 -13.56 5.56
CA LEU A 176 -20.31 -12.37 6.34
C LEU A 176 -21.80 -12.01 6.34
N GLY A 177 -22.62 -12.76 5.59
CA GLY A 177 -24.05 -12.52 5.45
C GLY A 177 -24.45 -11.60 4.30
N TYR A 178 -23.50 -11.14 3.49
CA TYR A 178 -23.76 -10.29 2.33
C TYR A 178 -24.14 -11.15 1.10
N GLN A 179 -25.41 -11.18 0.75
CA GLN A 179 -25.89 -11.85 -0.46
C GLN A 179 -25.98 -10.91 -1.64
N GLU A 180 -26.32 -9.65 -1.37
CA GLU A 180 -26.43 -8.57 -2.34
C GLU A 180 -25.89 -7.28 -1.73
N ILE A 181 -25.05 -6.57 -2.47
CA ILE A 181 -24.43 -5.31 -2.04
C ILE A 181 -24.67 -4.22 -3.08
N ASP A 182 -24.57 -2.96 -2.64
CA ASP A 182 -24.65 -1.80 -3.51
C ASP A 182 -23.54 -1.85 -4.58
N GLU A 183 -23.86 -1.34 -5.77
CA GLU A 183 -22.90 -1.25 -6.87
C GLU A 183 -21.75 -0.29 -6.55
N HIS A 184 -22.01 0.70 -5.72
CA HIS A 184 -21.04 1.71 -5.32
C HIS A 184 -20.51 1.42 -3.92
N VAL A 185 -19.28 0.90 -3.84
CA VAL A 185 -18.59 0.59 -2.58
C VAL A 185 -17.49 1.63 -2.34
N PRO A 186 -17.77 2.69 -1.54
CA PRO A 186 -16.78 3.71 -1.23
C PRO A 186 -15.56 3.12 -0.52
N VAL A 187 -14.38 3.57 -0.93
CA VAL A 187 -13.09 3.14 -0.36
C VAL A 187 -12.30 4.35 0.08
N THR A 188 -11.67 4.27 1.24
CA THR A 188 -10.73 5.28 1.72
C THR A 188 -9.39 4.65 2.03
N LEU A 189 -8.31 5.29 1.58
CA LEU A 189 -6.93 4.95 1.89
C LEU A 189 -6.36 6.02 2.83
N ASN A 190 -5.71 5.59 3.89
CA ASN A 190 -4.84 6.41 4.71
C ASN A 190 -3.62 5.57 5.06
N ALA A 191 -2.46 5.98 4.59
CA ALA A 191 -1.21 5.27 4.81
C ALA A 191 -0.09 6.25 5.13
N LEU A 192 0.91 5.81 5.87
CA LEU A 192 2.12 6.56 6.16
C LEU A 192 3.32 5.81 5.59
N LEU A 193 4.05 6.46 4.71
CA LEU A 193 5.38 6.04 4.29
C LEU A 193 6.41 6.63 5.24
N VAL A 194 7.33 5.81 5.71
CA VAL A 194 8.47 6.21 6.53
C VAL A 194 9.77 5.82 5.86
N ASN A 195 10.73 6.72 5.89
CA ASN A 195 12.09 6.47 5.43
C ASN A 195 12.91 5.96 6.61
N ARG A 196 13.53 4.79 6.47
CA ARG A 196 14.34 4.14 7.52
C ARG A 196 15.77 3.91 7.08
#